data_1cad7fc8df3063d14a0455c99a7c1005
#
_entry.id   1cad7fc8df3063d14a0455c99a7c1005
#
_cell.length_a   1.000
_cell.length_b   1.000
_cell.length_c   1.000
_cell.angle_alpha   90.00
_cell.angle_beta   90.00
_cell.angle_gamma   90.00
#
_symmetry.space_group_name_H-M   'P 1'
#
loop_
_entity.id
_entity.type
_entity.pdbx_description
1 polymer ?
#
loop_
_entity_poly.entity_id
_entity_poly.type
_entity_poly.pdbx_seq_one_letter_code
_entity_poly.pdbx_strand_id
1 'polypeptide(L)'
;MKRAGLVLGLAGLVCYPLAHAQQHPATDSAARTNASSDSPDAPKTSGGVLSSVSRADRKLYIKLAEGNLAEIAASKQALVKSNDQKIKTFAQHMIDDHGMALEELSSLARNKQIELPSVPDEKHRKMAERMADMSPIDFNSQYAKAAVVDHRATLKLLDKITSGAKDEDLKALAEKMKPKVQSHLKAALELTSATSR
;
A
#
# COMPACT_ATOMS: atom_id res chain seq x y z
N MET A 1 -19.27 -5.08 -54.76
CA MET A 1 -17.95 -4.49 -55.01
C MET A 1 -17.30 -4.32 -53.63
N LYS A 2 -16.54 -5.27 -53.19
CA LYS A 2 -15.09 -5.45 -53.05
C LYS A 2 -14.37 -4.18 -52.58
N ARG A 3 -13.86 -4.20 -51.31
CA ARG A 3 -12.43 -4.06 -51.06
C ARG A 3 -12.13 -4.41 -49.59
N ALA A 4 -11.42 -5.53 -49.40
CA ALA A 4 -10.70 -5.89 -48.21
C ALA A 4 -9.44 -5.03 -48.08
N GLY A 5 -9.11 -4.61 -46.86
CA GLY A 5 -7.85 -3.98 -46.51
C GLY A 5 -7.22 -4.72 -45.37
N LEU A 6 -6.36 -5.66 -45.71
CA LEU A 6 -5.45 -6.37 -44.82
C LEU A 6 -4.27 -5.47 -44.46
N VAL A 7 -4.01 -5.18 -43.21
CA VAL A 7 -2.75 -4.59 -42.77
C VAL A 7 -2.04 -5.58 -41.84
N LEU A 8 -1.01 -6.16 -42.41
CA LEU A 8 0.07 -6.92 -41.73
C LEU A 8 0.96 -5.93 -40.95
N GLY A 9 1.46 -6.41 -39.84
CA GLY A 9 2.81 -6.05 -39.64
C GLY A 9 3.27 -5.71 -38.24
N LEU A 10 4.21 -6.43 -37.90
CA LEU A 10 5.42 -6.34 -37.09
C LEU A 10 5.31 -6.65 -35.61
N ALA A 11 5.64 -7.91 -35.34
CA ALA A 11 6.22 -8.37 -34.09
C ALA A 11 7.62 -7.78 -33.93
N GLY A 12 7.80 -6.92 -32.95
CA GLY A 12 9.13 -6.46 -32.49
C GLY A 12 9.63 -7.37 -31.37
N LEU A 13 10.55 -8.27 -31.73
CA LEU A 13 11.32 -9.09 -30.80
C LEU A 13 12.37 -8.20 -30.12
N VAL A 14 12.24 -7.91 -28.85
CA VAL A 14 13.30 -7.26 -28.06
C VAL A 14 14.13 -8.34 -27.39
N CYS A 15 15.34 -8.58 -27.94
CA CYS A 15 16.39 -9.41 -27.34
C CYS A 15 17.01 -8.69 -26.14
N TYR A 16 16.98 -9.30 -24.96
CA TYR A 16 17.82 -8.91 -23.83
C TYR A 16 19.15 -9.68 -23.86
N PRO A 17 20.29 -9.03 -23.67
CA PRO A 17 21.57 -9.73 -23.57
C PRO A 17 21.76 -10.35 -22.18
N LEU A 18 22.16 -11.63 -22.14
CA LEU A 18 22.65 -12.32 -20.96
C LEU A 18 23.99 -11.70 -20.53
N ALA A 19 24.07 -11.23 -19.31
CA ALA A 19 25.32 -10.85 -18.67
C ALA A 19 26.05 -12.10 -18.13
N HIS A 20 27.30 -12.27 -18.57
CA HIS A 20 28.22 -13.34 -18.18
C HIS A 20 28.65 -13.17 -16.70
N ALA A 21 28.56 -14.27 -15.96
CA ALA A 21 29.23 -14.42 -14.67
C ALA A 21 30.72 -14.65 -14.87
N GLN A 22 31.58 -13.79 -14.35
CA GLN A 22 33.01 -14.02 -14.24
C GLN A 22 33.36 -14.70 -12.92
N GLN A 23 33.88 -15.87 -13.00
CA GLN A 23 34.50 -16.62 -11.90
C GLN A 23 35.96 -16.11 -11.69
N HIS A 24 36.31 -15.78 -10.44
CA HIS A 24 37.69 -15.59 -10.03
C HIS A 24 38.19 -16.80 -9.22
N PRO A 25 39.39 -17.27 -9.46
CA PRO A 25 39.94 -18.45 -8.77
C PRO A 25 40.52 -18.08 -7.39
N ALA A 26 40.41 -19.05 -6.50
CA ALA A 26 41.03 -19.03 -5.18
C ALA A 26 42.55 -19.26 -5.28
N THR A 27 43.34 -18.51 -4.51
CA THR A 27 44.70 -18.90 -4.17
C THR A 27 44.85 -18.90 -2.64
N ASP A 28 45.20 -20.08 -2.20
CA ASP A 28 45.67 -20.48 -0.87
C ASP A 28 47.06 -19.90 -0.58
N SER A 29 47.30 -19.37 0.62
CA SER A 29 48.57 -19.65 1.32
C SER A 29 48.57 -19.07 2.74
N ALA A 30 48.96 -19.96 3.62
CA ALA A 30 49.14 -19.76 5.05
C ALA A 30 50.40 -18.92 5.39
N ALA A 31 50.37 -18.18 6.49
CA ALA A 31 51.44 -18.16 7.50
C ALA A 31 51.00 -17.38 8.78
N ARG A 32 51.23 -18.06 9.88
CA ARG A 32 51.08 -17.52 11.28
C ARG A 32 52.19 -16.51 11.56
N THR A 33 51.86 -15.47 12.35
CA THR A 33 52.74 -15.01 13.47
C THR A 33 51.92 -14.20 14.47
N ASN A 34 52.03 -14.57 15.73
CA ASN A 34 51.64 -13.80 16.91
C ASN A 34 52.46 -12.51 17.05
N ALA A 35 51.77 -11.41 17.33
CA ALA A 35 52.39 -10.33 18.14
C ALA A 35 51.28 -9.55 18.81
N SER A 36 51.28 -9.62 20.12
CA SER A 36 50.57 -8.73 21.06
C SER A 36 51.12 -7.32 20.95
N SER A 37 50.26 -6.31 20.80
CA SER A 37 50.54 -4.97 21.24
C SER A 37 49.24 -4.22 21.51
N ASP A 38 49.11 -3.85 22.74
CA ASP A 38 48.22 -2.85 23.34
C ASP A 38 48.15 -1.58 22.46
N SER A 39 46.92 -1.11 22.17
CA SER A 39 46.70 0.28 21.78
C SER A 39 45.29 0.69 22.18
N PRO A 40 45.16 1.80 22.91
CA PRO A 40 43.89 2.30 23.39
C PRO A 40 43.18 3.14 22.34
N ASP A 41 41.85 3.24 22.52
CA ASP A 41 40.95 4.19 21.84
C ASP A 41 40.65 3.98 20.32
N ALA A 42 39.82 2.99 20.04
CA ALA A 42 38.92 3.06 18.91
C ALA A 42 37.70 3.94 19.30
N PRO A 43 37.32 4.94 18.48
CA PRO A 43 36.10 5.70 18.75
C PRO A 43 34.91 4.74 18.72
N LYS A 44 34.16 4.68 19.82
CA LYS A 44 32.87 3.99 19.88
C LYS A 44 31.98 4.63 18.79
N THR A 45 31.92 4.01 17.62
CA THR A 45 30.86 4.28 16.68
C THR A 45 29.56 4.07 17.42
N SER A 46 28.88 5.16 17.71
CA SER A 46 27.52 5.19 18.18
C SER A 46 26.68 4.52 17.10
N GLY A 47 26.59 3.18 17.14
CA GLY A 47 25.61 2.45 16.41
C GLY A 47 24.25 2.93 16.92
N GLY A 48 23.60 3.78 16.11
CA GLY A 48 22.24 4.22 16.39
C GLY A 48 21.43 2.98 16.68
N VAL A 49 20.99 2.82 17.92
CA VAL A 49 20.05 1.78 18.34
C VAL A 49 18.83 2.05 17.48
N LEU A 50 18.63 1.22 16.44
CA LEU A 50 17.37 1.19 15.71
C LEU A 50 16.31 0.87 16.78
N SER A 51 15.60 1.93 17.20
CA SER A 51 14.54 1.82 18.21
C SER A 51 13.55 0.79 17.69
N SER A 52 13.50 -0.38 18.30
CA SER A 52 12.62 -1.45 17.87
C SER A 52 11.18 -0.99 18.05
N VAL A 53 10.44 -0.86 16.94
CA VAL A 53 9.04 -0.47 16.95
C VAL A 53 8.25 -1.43 17.86
N SER A 54 7.42 -0.87 18.73
CA SER A 54 6.62 -1.66 19.68
C SER A 54 5.70 -2.65 18.92
N ARG A 55 5.37 -3.78 19.57
CA ARG A 55 4.40 -4.73 19.00
C ARG A 55 3.05 -4.08 18.75
N ALA A 56 2.66 -3.10 19.57
CA ALA A 56 1.42 -2.36 19.41
C ALA A 56 1.46 -1.49 18.15
N ASP A 57 2.53 -0.73 17.95
CA ASP A 57 2.66 0.13 16.76
C ASP A 57 2.79 -0.70 15.48
N ARG A 58 3.53 -1.81 15.52
CA ARG A 58 3.59 -2.76 14.38
C ARG A 58 2.20 -3.23 13.94
N LYS A 59 1.29 -3.51 14.88
CA LYS A 59 -0.10 -3.84 14.56
C LYS A 59 -0.86 -2.66 13.92
N LEU A 60 -0.54 -1.43 14.28
CA LEU A 60 -1.15 -0.24 13.70
C LEU A 60 -0.69 -0.03 12.25
N TYR A 61 0.61 -0.25 11.96
CA TYR A 61 1.14 -0.28 10.58
C TYR A 61 0.38 -1.28 9.71
N ILE A 62 0.24 -2.52 10.20
CA ILE A 62 -0.46 -3.59 9.46
C ILE A 62 -1.92 -3.20 9.21
N LYS A 63 -2.64 -2.73 10.22
CA LYS A 63 -4.05 -2.33 10.06
C LYS A 63 -4.24 -1.17 9.10
N LEU A 64 -3.33 -0.20 9.12
CA LEU A 64 -3.39 0.92 8.19
C LEU A 64 -3.11 0.48 6.75
N ALA A 65 -2.17 -0.47 6.55
CA ALA A 65 -1.91 -1.07 5.25
C ALA A 65 -3.11 -1.88 4.73
N GLU A 66 -3.71 -2.72 5.58
CA GLU A 66 -4.92 -3.49 5.23
C GLU A 66 -6.07 -2.59 4.77
N GLY A 67 -6.29 -1.47 5.47
CA GLY A 67 -7.32 -0.49 5.10
C GLY A 67 -7.05 0.16 3.75
N ASN A 68 -5.82 0.64 3.50
CA ASN A 68 -5.46 1.23 2.21
C ASN A 68 -5.61 0.22 1.06
N LEU A 69 -5.17 -1.02 1.26
CA LEU A 69 -5.31 -2.08 0.27
C LEU A 69 -6.78 -2.41 -0.03
N ALA A 70 -7.64 -2.40 0.99
CA ALA A 70 -9.06 -2.64 0.85
C ALA A 70 -9.74 -1.55 0.00
N GLU A 71 -9.47 -0.28 0.28
CA GLU A 71 -10.02 0.85 -0.47
C GLU A 71 -9.55 0.84 -1.93
N ILE A 72 -8.26 0.56 -2.19
CA ILE A 72 -7.73 0.43 -3.55
C ILE A 72 -8.41 -0.72 -4.30
N ALA A 73 -8.59 -1.88 -3.66
CA ALA A 73 -9.20 -3.05 -4.30
C ALA A 73 -10.68 -2.82 -4.62
N ALA A 74 -11.45 -2.28 -3.67
CA ALA A 74 -12.87 -1.96 -3.86
C ALA A 74 -13.05 -0.90 -4.95
N SER A 75 -12.19 0.11 -5.00
CA SER A 75 -12.24 1.18 -5.98
C SER A 75 -11.87 0.70 -7.39
N LYS A 76 -10.89 -0.18 -7.53
CA LYS A 76 -10.59 -0.85 -8.81
C LYS A 76 -11.80 -1.65 -9.31
N GLN A 77 -12.50 -2.34 -8.42
CA GLN A 77 -13.73 -3.05 -8.76
C GLN A 77 -14.84 -2.07 -9.19
N ALA A 78 -14.95 -0.91 -8.54
CA ALA A 78 -15.93 0.12 -8.88
C ALA A 78 -15.70 0.73 -10.27
N LEU A 79 -14.45 0.94 -10.69
CA LEU A 79 -14.15 1.40 -12.04
C LEU A 79 -14.65 0.44 -13.13
N VAL A 80 -14.62 -0.86 -12.85
CA VAL A 80 -15.06 -1.91 -13.80
C VAL A 80 -16.57 -2.09 -13.77
N LYS A 81 -17.17 -2.14 -12.58
CA LYS A 81 -18.57 -2.53 -12.41
C LYS A 81 -19.58 -1.40 -12.54
N SER A 82 -19.18 -0.18 -12.17
CA SER A 82 -20.10 0.96 -12.20
C SER A 82 -20.24 1.57 -13.60
N ASN A 83 -21.47 1.98 -13.93
CA ASN A 83 -21.76 2.84 -15.07
C ASN A 83 -21.97 4.31 -14.65
N ASP A 84 -21.96 4.60 -13.35
CA ASP A 84 -22.13 5.95 -12.80
C ASP A 84 -20.79 6.69 -12.76
N GLN A 85 -20.75 7.85 -13.44
CA GLN A 85 -19.53 8.65 -13.54
C GLN A 85 -19.08 9.22 -12.18
N LYS A 86 -20.01 9.50 -11.26
CA LYS A 86 -19.65 10.01 -9.91
C LYS A 86 -18.97 8.92 -9.10
N ILE A 87 -19.48 7.69 -9.18
CA ILE A 87 -18.85 6.53 -8.55
C ILE A 87 -17.44 6.30 -9.12
N LYS A 88 -17.28 6.34 -10.44
CA LYS A 88 -15.97 6.17 -11.10
C LYS A 88 -14.98 7.26 -10.71
N THR A 89 -15.42 8.51 -10.68
CA THR A 89 -14.57 9.63 -10.27
C THR A 89 -14.13 9.48 -8.81
N PHE A 90 -15.05 9.15 -7.92
CA PHE A 90 -14.72 8.87 -6.52
C PHE A 90 -13.74 7.70 -6.40
N ALA A 91 -14.00 6.59 -7.10
CA ALA A 91 -13.14 5.41 -7.08
C ALA A 91 -11.70 5.72 -7.58
N GLN A 92 -11.54 6.56 -8.59
CA GLN A 92 -10.22 6.97 -9.03
C GLN A 92 -9.48 7.77 -7.95
N HIS A 93 -10.15 8.73 -7.31
CA HIS A 93 -9.55 9.49 -6.20
C HIS A 93 -9.13 8.56 -5.03
N MET A 94 -9.93 7.51 -4.75
CA MET A 94 -9.57 6.52 -3.72
C MET A 94 -8.30 5.76 -4.09
N ILE A 95 -8.18 5.33 -5.36
CA ILE A 95 -6.98 4.62 -5.83
C ILE A 95 -5.74 5.52 -5.68
N ASP A 96 -5.84 6.77 -6.10
CA ASP A 96 -4.72 7.69 -6.11
C ASP A 96 -4.28 8.05 -4.67
N ASP A 97 -5.20 8.48 -3.83
CA ASP A 97 -4.90 8.94 -2.48
C ASP A 97 -4.48 7.81 -1.54
N HIS A 98 -5.18 6.66 -1.59
CA HIS A 98 -4.81 5.48 -0.79
C HIS A 98 -3.55 4.79 -1.33
N GLY A 99 -3.28 4.89 -2.64
CA GLY A 99 -2.04 4.45 -3.25
C GLY A 99 -0.84 5.22 -2.71
N MET A 100 -0.90 6.55 -2.71
CA MET A 100 0.15 7.42 -2.15
C MET A 100 0.36 7.17 -0.64
N ALA A 101 -0.74 7.02 0.11
CA ALA A 101 -0.66 6.75 1.55
C ALA A 101 -0.01 5.39 1.84
N LEU A 102 -0.31 4.36 1.05
CA LEU A 102 0.29 3.03 1.18
C LEU A 102 1.77 3.03 0.82
N GLU A 103 2.19 3.80 -0.19
CA GLU A 103 3.59 3.95 -0.57
C GLU A 103 4.41 4.61 0.55
N GLU A 104 3.91 5.71 1.13
CA GLU A 104 4.54 6.39 2.26
C GLU A 104 4.63 5.47 3.48
N LEU A 105 3.55 4.79 3.84
CA LEU A 105 3.52 3.80 4.92
C LEU A 105 4.52 2.66 4.69
N SER A 106 4.61 2.18 3.45
CA SER A 106 5.53 1.11 3.07
C SER A 106 7.00 1.55 3.19
N SER A 107 7.30 2.80 2.87
CA SER A 107 8.63 3.37 3.07
C SER A 107 9.01 3.42 4.56
N LEU A 108 8.11 3.92 5.41
CA LEU A 108 8.31 3.92 6.87
C LEU A 108 8.49 2.51 7.43
N ALA A 109 7.64 1.57 7.00
CA ALA A 109 7.68 0.18 7.44
C ALA A 109 9.01 -0.51 7.09
N ARG A 110 9.53 -0.31 5.86
CA ARG A 110 10.82 -0.85 5.43
C ARG A 110 11.97 -0.36 6.30
N ASN A 111 12.02 0.94 6.59
CA ASN A 111 13.05 1.53 7.44
C ASN A 111 13.03 0.97 8.88
N LYS A 112 11.89 0.43 9.30
CA LYS A 112 11.65 -0.14 10.63
C LYS A 112 11.59 -1.67 10.62
N GLN A 113 11.89 -2.30 9.51
CA GLN A 113 11.84 -3.76 9.32
C GLN A 113 10.46 -4.35 9.69
N ILE A 114 9.41 -3.66 9.28
CA ILE A 114 8.02 -4.13 9.44
C ILE A 114 7.55 -4.68 8.10
N GLU A 115 7.19 -5.94 8.08
CA GLU A 115 6.53 -6.57 6.94
C GLU A 115 5.05 -6.17 6.92
N LEU A 116 4.61 -5.58 5.81
CA LEU A 116 3.21 -5.22 5.58
C LEU A 116 2.52 -6.26 4.71
N PRO A 117 1.18 -6.44 4.86
CA PRO A 117 0.41 -7.29 3.97
C PRO A 117 0.44 -6.75 2.54
N SER A 118 0.30 -7.64 1.57
CA SER A 118 0.20 -7.32 0.14
C SER A 118 -1.23 -7.42 -0.40
N VAL A 119 -2.18 -7.86 0.43
CA VAL A 119 -3.60 -8.02 0.09
C VAL A 119 -4.47 -7.50 1.23
N PRO A 120 -5.73 -7.10 0.95
CA PRO A 120 -6.68 -6.73 1.99
C PRO A 120 -6.92 -7.85 3.00
N ASP A 121 -7.42 -7.50 4.19
CA ASP A 121 -7.84 -8.51 5.16
C ASP A 121 -9.00 -9.39 4.62
N GLU A 122 -9.26 -10.50 5.31
CA GLU A 122 -10.26 -11.49 4.89
C GLU A 122 -11.67 -10.91 4.82
N LYS A 123 -12.03 -10.02 5.73
CA LYS A 123 -13.37 -9.38 5.75
C LYS A 123 -13.61 -8.60 4.45
N HIS A 124 -12.63 -7.80 4.02
CA HIS A 124 -12.75 -6.98 2.82
C HIS A 124 -12.69 -7.83 1.54
N ARG A 125 -11.87 -8.88 1.50
CA ARG A 125 -11.87 -9.82 0.37
C ARG A 125 -13.23 -10.49 0.19
N LYS A 126 -13.82 -11.02 1.28
CA LYS A 126 -15.16 -11.60 1.26
C LYS A 126 -16.26 -10.59 0.86
N MET A 127 -16.09 -9.32 1.23
CA MET A 127 -16.99 -8.26 0.77
C MET A 127 -16.86 -8.06 -0.74
N ALA A 128 -15.64 -7.93 -1.26
CA ALA A 128 -15.40 -7.77 -2.69
C ALA A 128 -15.95 -8.94 -3.53
N GLU A 129 -15.80 -10.17 -3.05
CA GLU A 129 -16.38 -11.37 -3.66
C GLU A 129 -17.91 -11.27 -3.76
N ARG A 130 -18.58 -10.92 -2.65
CA ARG A 130 -20.06 -10.75 -2.67
C ARG A 130 -20.50 -9.63 -3.59
N MET A 131 -19.73 -8.57 -3.72
CA MET A 131 -20.05 -7.43 -4.58
C MET A 131 -19.80 -7.73 -6.06
N ALA A 132 -18.98 -8.73 -6.36
CA ALA A 132 -18.64 -9.10 -7.74
C ALA A 132 -19.88 -9.54 -8.56
N ASP A 133 -20.85 -10.18 -7.93
CA ASP A 133 -22.06 -10.70 -8.58
C ASP A 133 -23.25 -9.72 -8.57
N MET A 134 -23.09 -8.55 -7.94
CA MET A 134 -24.16 -7.55 -7.86
C MET A 134 -24.42 -6.87 -9.22
N SER A 135 -25.67 -6.43 -9.44
CA SER A 135 -25.99 -5.51 -10.53
C SER A 135 -25.23 -4.20 -10.37
N PRO A 136 -24.98 -3.44 -11.45
CA PRO A 136 -24.30 -2.13 -11.32
C PRO A 136 -24.97 -1.18 -10.33
N ILE A 137 -26.31 -1.18 -10.25
CA ILE A 137 -27.08 -0.31 -9.34
C ILE A 137 -26.85 -0.74 -7.88
N ASP A 138 -26.99 -2.04 -7.60
CA ASP A 138 -26.78 -2.59 -6.25
C ASP A 138 -25.33 -2.42 -5.82
N PHE A 139 -24.39 -2.66 -6.75
CA PHE A 139 -22.97 -2.45 -6.53
C PHE A 139 -22.69 -0.99 -6.11
N ASN A 140 -23.20 -0.01 -6.86
CA ASN A 140 -22.99 1.42 -6.56
C ASN A 140 -23.47 1.77 -5.15
N SER A 141 -24.67 1.31 -4.79
CA SER A 141 -25.24 1.54 -3.45
C SER A 141 -24.38 0.88 -2.36
N GLN A 142 -23.96 -0.38 -2.58
CA GLN A 142 -23.15 -1.11 -1.61
C GLN A 142 -21.75 -0.51 -1.48
N TYR A 143 -21.10 -0.11 -2.58
CA TYR A 143 -19.79 0.53 -2.59
C TYR A 143 -19.80 1.85 -1.81
N ALA A 144 -20.77 2.73 -2.07
CA ALA A 144 -20.90 3.99 -1.34
C ALA A 144 -21.11 3.78 0.17
N LYS A 145 -21.96 2.80 0.56
CA LYS A 145 -22.19 2.46 1.98
C LYS A 145 -20.94 1.88 2.63
N ALA A 146 -20.22 0.99 1.94
CA ALA A 146 -18.97 0.42 2.44
C ALA A 146 -17.92 1.51 2.65
N ALA A 147 -17.75 2.42 1.70
CA ALA A 147 -16.83 3.53 1.83
C ALA A 147 -17.15 4.40 3.06
N VAL A 148 -18.42 4.69 3.36
CA VAL A 148 -18.81 5.43 4.60
C VAL A 148 -18.37 4.68 5.86
N VAL A 149 -18.59 3.37 5.91
CA VAL A 149 -18.24 2.53 7.08
C VAL A 149 -16.72 2.49 7.27
N ASP A 150 -15.99 2.26 6.20
CA ASP A 150 -14.55 2.05 6.25
C ASP A 150 -13.80 3.35 6.53
N HIS A 151 -14.24 4.49 5.96
CA HIS A 151 -13.64 5.79 6.27
C HIS A 151 -13.92 6.23 7.73
N ARG A 152 -15.09 5.91 8.29
CA ARG A 152 -15.35 6.11 9.74
C ARG A 152 -14.44 5.25 10.61
N ALA A 153 -14.20 4.00 10.22
CA ALA A 153 -13.31 3.11 10.93
C ALA A 153 -11.85 3.59 10.82
N THR A 154 -11.44 4.06 9.64
CA THR A 154 -10.11 4.62 9.40
C THR A 154 -9.89 5.87 10.24
N LEU A 155 -10.84 6.81 10.34
CA LEU A 155 -10.72 7.99 11.23
C LEU A 155 -10.49 7.58 12.68
N LYS A 156 -11.23 6.59 13.19
CA LYS A 156 -11.01 6.05 14.55
C LYS A 156 -9.61 5.43 14.70
N LEU A 157 -9.11 4.75 13.66
CA LEU A 157 -7.76 4.19 13.66
C LEU A 157 -6.71 5.31 13.67
N LEU A 158 -6.88 6.35 12.86
CA LEU A 158 -5.99 7.51 12.84
C LEU A 158 -5.97 8.24 14.19
N ASP A 159 -7.13 8.45 14.82
CA ASP A 159 -7.23 9.02 16.17
C ASP A 159 -6.50 8.16 17.20
N LYS A 160 -6.62 6.83 17.11
CA LYS A 160 -5.87 5.92 17.98
C LYS A 160 -4.37 6.00 17.76
N ILE A 161 -3.92 6.14 16.51
CA ILE A 161 -2.50 6.28 16.18
C ILE A 161 -1.96 7.59 16.75
N THR A 162 -2.62 8.71 16.47
CA THR A 162 -2.16 10.04 16.90
C THR A 162 -2.12 10.19 18.43
N SER A 163 -3.06 9.56 19.15
CA SER A 163 -3.12 9.64 20.60
C SER A 163 -2.29 8.61 21.36
N GLY A 164 -2.00 7.45 20.76
CA GLY A 164 -1.49 6.31 21.51
C GLY A 164 -0.28 5.58 20.93
N ALA A 165 0.09 5.81 19.66
CA ALA A 165 1.31 5.23 19.12
C ALA A 165 2.55 5.83 19.78
N LYS A 166 3.62 5.05 19.85
CA LYS A 166 4.95 5.51 20.31
C LYS A 166 5.86 5.90 19.16
N ASP A 167 5.52 5.47 17.96
CA ASP A 167 6.26 5.75 16.74
C ASP A 167 5.81 7.10 16.18
N GLU A 168 6.71 8.09 16.23
CA GLU A 168 6.41 9.48 15.82
C GLU A 168 6.19 9.60 14.30
N ASP A 169 6.88 8.79 13.48
CA ASP A 169 6.67 8.80 12.02
C ASP A 169 5.27 8.29 11.67
N LEU A 170 4.80 7.27 12.38
CA LEU A 170 3.44 6.75 12.20
C LEU A 170 2.38 7.77 12.63
N LYS A 171 2.63 8.51 13.72
CA LYS A 171 1.74 9.61 14.15
C LYS A 171 1.67 10.71 13.10
N ALA A 172 2.82 11.18 12.62
CA ALA A 172 2.89 12.22 11.60
C ALA A 172 2.16 11.81 10.31
N LEU A 173 2.33 10.56 9.87
CA LEU A 173 1.58 10.03 8.74
C LEU A 173 0.07 10.03 9.01
N ALA A 174 -0.37 9.60 10.19
CA ALA A 174 -1.78 9.58 10.55
C ALA A 174 -2.40 10.97 10.57
N GLU A 175 -1.69 11.97 11.10
CA GLU A 175 -2.12 13.38 11.08
C GLU A 175 -2.27 13.92 9.65
N LYS A 176 -1.32 13.61 8.78
CA LYS A 176 -1.35 13.97 7.36
C LYS A 176 -2.52 13.33 6.61
N MET A 177 -2.84 12.06 6.92
CA MET A 177 -3.94 11.32 6.28
C MET A 177 -5.32 11.82 6.72
N LYS A 178 -5.48 12.26 7.96
CA LYS A 178 -6.78 12.56 8.58
C LYS A 178 -7.65 13.52 7.76
N PRO A 179 -7.20 14.69 7.27
CA PRO A 179 -8.02 15.60 6.48
C PRO A 179 -8.47 14.98 5.15
N LYS A 180 -7.64 14.16 4.50
CA LYS A 180 -8.03 13.46 3.27
C LYS A 180 -9.14 12.45 3.53
N VAL A 181 -9.00 11.62 4.57
CA VAL A 181 -10.01 10.63 4.97
C VAL A 181 -11.33 11.31 5.37
N GLN A 182 -11.30 12.49 5.99
CA GLN A 182 -12.49 13.28 6.26
C GLN A 182 -13.17 13.76 4.96
N SER A 183 -12.40 14.21 3.99
CA SER A 183 -12.92 14.61 2.68
C SER A 183 -13.56 13.42 1.94
N HIS A 184 -12.90 12.26 1.96
CA HIS A 184 -13.44 11.03 1.37
C HIS A 184 -14.75 10.60 2.04
N LEU A 185 -14.83 10.65 3.38
CA LEU A 185 -16.06 10.35 4.10
C LEU A 185 -17.21 11.26 3.67
N LYS A 186 -16.94 12.57 3.52
CA LYS A 186 -17.96 13.53 3.05
C LYS A 186 -18.46 13.15 1.65
N ALA A 187 -17.54 12.89 0.71
CA ALA A 187 -17.89 12.49 -0.65
C ALA A 187 -18.67 11.15 -0.67
N ALA A 188 -18.29 10.16 0.14
CA ALA A 188 -19.00 8.89 0.26
C ALA A 188 -20.43 9.06 0.80
N LEU A 189 -20.66 9.98 1.74
CA LEU A 189 -22.00 10.31 2.25
C LEU A 189 -22.87 10.95 1.16
N GLU A 190 -22.32 11.82 0.34
CA GLU A 190 -23.01 12.42 -0.80
C GLU A 190 -23.41 11.36 -1.84
N LEU A 191 -22.49 10.41 -2.15
CA LEU A 191 -22.78 9.27 -3.04
C LEU A 191 -23.87 8.38 -2.46
N THR A 192 -23.85 8.08 -1.17
CA THR A 192 -24.87 7.25 -0.52
C THR A 192 -26.24 7.89 -0.65
N SER A 193 -26.35 9.21 -0.48
CA SER A 193 -27.61 9.94 -0.65
C SER A 193 -28.11 9.95 -2.08
N ALA A 194 -27.23 9.91 -3.07
CA ALA A 194 -27.57 9.88 -4.49
C ALA A 194 -28.01 8.47 -4.96
N THR A 195 -27.42 7.41 -4.40
CA THR A 195 -27.70 6.02 -4.78
C THR A 195 -28.89 5.39 -4.03
N SER A 196 -29.48 6.11 -3.08
CA SER A 196 -30.65 5.65 -2.30
C SER A 196 -31.99 6.12 -2.89
N ARG A 197 -31.97 6.78 -4.04
CA ARG A 197 -33.16 7.24 -4.79
C ARG A 197 -33.46 6.31 -5.96
#